data_92141f0b12573e1deb2bc270b050159e
#
_entry.id   92141f0b12573e1deb2bc270b050159e
#
_cell.length_a   1.000
_cell.length_b   1.000
_cell.length_c   1.000
_cell.angle_alpha   90.00
_cell.angle_beta   90.00
_cell.angle_gamma   90.00
#
_symmetry.space_group_name_H-M   'P 1'
#
loop_
_entity.id
_entity.type
_entity.pdbx_description
1 polymer ?
#
loop_
_entity_poly.entity_id
_entity_poly.type
_entity_poly.pdbx_seq_one_letter_code
_entity_poly.pdbx_strand_id
1 'polypeptide(L)'
;PYVDQVSVGRVLPDTVVISVKESQLAFAAATDTNTVWLISPSGKALERIDASLQEQYPQIIGVTLNNPTAGQTVTAVNQSALDAVLSLFSELDGTGILEHTASVNVEKEYDMVLQYDDRYEIDLGSTDRLDYKVQYLQAILKELSDFQAGTIDLTLSEANRAKFHPKA
;
A
#
# COMPACT_ATOMS: atom_id res chain seq x y z
N PRO A 1 10.34 -14.58 6.75
CA PRO A 1 9.17 -13.91 6.13
C PRO A 1 9.53 -12.49 5.63
N TYR A 2 10.33 -11.72 6.40
CA TYR A 2 10.66 -10.32 6.10
C TYR A 2 11.67 -10.11 4.95
N VAL A 3 12.21 -11.15 4.36
CA VAL A 3 13.07 -11.04 3.17
C VAL A 3 12.21 -10.90 1.94
N ASP A 4 12.28 -9.75 1.28
CA ASP A 4 11.52 -9.43 0.08
C ASP A 4 12.24 -9.91 -1.18
N GLN A 5 13.52 -9.62 -1.30
CA GLN A 5 14.32 -10.01 -2.45
C GLN A 5 15.72 -10.48 -2.03
N VAL A 6 16.19 -11.54 -2.65
CA VAL A 6 17.58 -12.02 -2.52
C VAL A 6 18.21 -12.03 -3.92
N SER A 7 19.37 -11.39 -4.05
CA SER A 7 20.19 -11.52 -5.23
C SER A 7 21.56 -12.10 -4.88
N VAL A 8 22.02 -13.02 -5.70
CA VAL A 8 23.33 -13.66 -5.54
C VAL A 8 24.21 -13.31 -6.74
N GLY A 9 25.29 -12.60 -6.47
CA GLY A 9 26.29 -12.25 -7.45
C GLY A 9 27.60 -12.97 -7.20
N ARG A 10 28.40 -13.20 -8.23
CA ARG A 10 29.76 -13.73 -8.11
C ARG A 10 30.75 -12.69 -8.61
N VAL A 11 31.73 -12.38 -7.76
CA VAL A 11 32.89 -11.55 -8.12
C VAL A 11 34.12 -12.45 -8.19
N LEU A 12 34.71 -12.54 -9.37
CA LEU A 12 35.91 -13.36 -9.55
C LEU A 12 37.09 -12.76 -8.79
N PRO A 13 38.01 -13.58 -8.25
CA PRO A 13 38.14 -15.02 -8.55
C PRO A 13 37.27 -15.94 -7.67
N ASP A 14 36.91 -15.53 -6.42
CA ASP A 14 36.41 -16.48 -5.42
C ASP A 14 35.36 -15.88 -4.46
N THR A 15 34.79 -14.71 -4.77
CA THR A 15 33.85 -14.02 -3.89
C THR A 15 32.39 -14.20 -4.34
N VAL A 16 31.52 -14.61 -3.43
CA VAL A 16 30.07 -14.60 -3.62
C VAL A 16 29.48 -13.43 -2.83
N VAL A 17 28.71 -12.59 -3.49
CA VAL A 17 27.97 -11.47 -2.88
C VAL A 17 26.51 -11.85 -2.81
N ILE A 18 25.95 -11.86 -1.60
CA ILE A 18 24.54 -12.06 -1.35
C ILE A 18 23.97 -10.72 -0.90
N SER A 19 23.08 -10.15 -1.71
CA SER A 19 22.32 -8.94 -1.34
C SER A 19 20.92 -9.33 -0.94
N VAL A 20 20.50 -8.90 0.25
CA VAL A 20 19.18 -9.16 0.80
C VAL A 20 18.48 -7.82 0.96
N LYS A 21 17.28 -7.69 0.35
CA LYS A 21 16.36 -6.58 0.59
C LYS A 21 15.29 -7.08 1.56
N GLU A 22 15.21 -6.47 2.73
CA GLU A 22 14.17 -6.75 3.70
C GLU A 22 12.95 -5.86 3.47
N SER A 23 11.75 -6.40 3.68
CA SER A 23 10.53 -5.60 3.72
C SER A 23 10.50 -4.79 5.02
N GLN A 24 10.66 -3.48 4.91
CA GLN A 24 10.59 -2.56 6.05
C GLN A 24 9.17 -2.14 6.37
N LEU A 25 8.26 -2.27 5.41
CA LEU A 25 6.86 -1.91 5.55
C LEU A 25 6.00 -3.16 5.65
N ALA A 26 5.02 -3.09 6.53
CA ALA A 26 4.04 -4.14 6.74
C ALA A 26 2.66 -3.51 6.92
N PHE A 27 1.65 -4.08 6.27
CA PHE A 27 0.27 -3.64 6.31
C PHE A 27 -0.59 -4.71 6.97
N ALA A 28 -1.48 -4.30 7.87
CA ALA A 28 -2.40 -5.20 8.53
C ALA A 28 -3.63 -5.48 7.64
N ALA A 29 -3.94 -6.76 7.43
CA ALA A 29 -5.13 -7.19 6.70
C ALA A 29 -5.84 -8.32 7.47
N ALA A 30 -7.17 -8.30 7.45
CA ALA A 30 -8.01 -9.29 8.14
C ALA A 30 -8.21 -10.56 7.30
N THR A 31 -8.51 -11.67 7.98
CA THR A 31 -8.98 -12.91 7.36
C THR A 31 -10.48 -13.09 7.61
N ASP A 32 -11.08 -14.08 6.97
CA ASP A 32 -12.47 -14.52 7.20
C ASP A 32 -12.71 -15.02 8.64
N THR A 33 -11.66 -15.53 9.30
CA THR A 33 -11.70 -15.99 10.70
C THR A 33 -11.44 -14.89 11.72
N ASN A 34 -11.47 -13.65 11.28
CA ASN A 34 -11.21 -12.45 12.11
C ASN A 34 -9.82 -12.46 12.79
N THR A 35 -8.86 -13.08 12.14
CA THR A 35 -7.44 -12.96 12.52
C THR A 35 -6.77 -11.92 11.65
N VAL A 36 -5.73 -11.27 12.17
CA VAL A 36 -5.01 -10.22 11.47
C VAL A 36 -3.61 -10.70 11.09
N TRP A 37 -3.24 -10.44 9.85
CA TRP A 37 -1.93 -10.75 9.33
C TRP A 37 -1.24 -9.50 8.81
N LEU A 38 0.06 -9.44 9.01
CA LEU A 38 0.92 -8.47 8.33
C LEU A 38 1.30 -9.01 6.96
N ILE A 39 1.16 -8.16 5.96
CA ILE A 39 1.61 -8.45 4.60
C ILE A 39 2.58 -7.37 4.13
N SER A 40 3.55 -7.74 3.29
CA SER A 40 4.44 -6.79 2.63
C SER A 40 3.74 -6.09 1.47
N PRO A 41 4.26 -4.94 1.00
CA PRO A 41 3.78 -4.30 -0.22
C PRO A 41 3.84 -5.20 -1.46
N SER A 42 4.72 -6.20 -1.48
CA SER A 42 4.81 -7.21 -2.54
C SER A 42 3.78 -8.34 -2.44
N GLY A 43 2.88 -8.29 -1.44
CA GLY A 43 1.83 -9.30 -1.25
C GLY A 43 2.30 -10.59 -0.59
N LYS A 44 3.39 -10.56 0.19
CA LYS A 44 3.86 -11.72 0.96
C LYS A 44 3.30 -11.68 2.39
N ALA A 45 2.76 -12.79 2.90
CA ALA A 45 2.40 -12.91 4.30
C ALA A 45 3.64 -12.92 5.18
N LEU A 46 3.71 -12.03 6.15
CA LEU A 46 4.83 -11.88 7.06
C LEU A 46 4.56 -12.70 8.34
N GLU A 47 3.65 -12.24 9.16
CA GLU A 47 3.27 -12.91 10.41
C GLU A 47 1.82 -12.62 10.80
N ARG A 48 1.28 -13.47 11.65
CA ARG A 48 0.00 -13.23 12.30
C ARG A 48 0.19 -12.40 13.55
N ILE A 49 -0.62 -11.36 13.73
CA ILE A 49 -0.59 -10.51 14.91
C ILE A 49 -1.88 -10.65 15.72
N ASP A 50 -1.84 -10.20 16.98
CA ASP A 50 -3.03 -10.05 17.79
C ASP A 50 -3.87 -8.88 17.26
N ALA A 51 -5.20 -9.04 17.22
CA ALA A 51 -6.10 -7.99 16.71
C ALA A 51 -5.98 -6.68 17.50
N SER A 52 -5.57 -6.72 18.76
CA SER A 52 -5.33 -5.52 19.58
C SER A 52 -4.13 -4.69 19.11
N LEU A 53 -3.24 -5.27 18.30
CA LEU A 53 -2.07 -4.59 17.75
C LEU A 53 -2.32 -4.04 16.33
N GLN A 54 -3.48 -4.29 15.75
CA GLN A 54 -3.80 -3.90 14.37
C GLN A 54 -3.62 -2.40 14.14
N GLU A 55 -4.03 -1.56 15.07
CA GLU A 55 -3.96 -0.10 14.97
C GLU A 55 -2.53 0.46 14.97
N GLN A 56 -1.54 -0.36 15.31
CA GLN A 56 -0.13 0.04 15.28
C GLN A 56 0.49 -0.06 13.88
N TYR A 57 -0.24 -0.66 12.94
CA TYR A 57 0.22 -0.87 11.57
C TYR A 57 -0.72 -0.18 10.58
N PRO A 58 -0.20 0.30 9.45
CA PRO A 58 -1.05 0.74 8.35
C PRO A 58 -1.98 -0.40 7.90
N GLN A 59 -3.22 -0.06 7.57
CA GLN A 59 -4.29 -1.04 7.36
C GLN A 59 -4.70 -1.16 5.91
N ILE A 60 -5.04 -2.38 5.50
CA ILE A 60 -5.76 -2.65 4.26
C ILE A 60 -7.20 -2.99 4.63
N ILE A 61 -8.13 -2.13 4.23
CA ILE A 61 -9.56 -2.22 4.52
C ILE A 61 -10.29 -2.68 3.26
N GLY A 62 -11.21 -3.63 3.42
CA GLY A 62 -11.97 -4.18 2.29
C GLY A 62 -11.32 -5.40 1.62
N VAL A 63 -10.17 -5.88 2.09
CA VAL A 63 -9.56 -7.14 1.65
C VAL A 63 -9.70 -8.18 2.75
N THR A 64 -10.18 -9.36 2.38
CA THR A 64 -10.26 -10.53 3.27
C THR A 64 -9.29 -11.59 2.78
N LEU A 65 -8.22 -11.84 3.53
CA LEU A 65 -7.19 -12.81 3.17
C LEU A 65 -7.70 -14.25 3.32
N ASN A 66 -7.29 -15.13 2.42
CA ASN A 66 -7.67 -16.52 2.40
C ASN A 66 -6.51 -17.39 2.90
N ASN A 67 -6.63 -17.93 4.13
CA ASN A 67 -5.69 -18.86 4.76
C ASN A 67 -4.19 -18.50 4.55
N PRO A 68 -3.74 -17.29 4.94
CA PRO A 68 -2.38 -16.86 4.70
C PRO A 68 -1.37 -17.75 5.45
N THR A 69 -0.22 -17.97 4.83
CA THR A 69 0.90 -18.73 5.39
C THR A 69 2.17 -17.88 5.34
N ALA A 70 2.86 -17.75 6.46
CA ALA A 70 4.07 -16.93 6.56
C ALA A 70 5.11 -17.26 5.47
N GLY A 71 5.61 -16.24 4.80
CA GLY A 71 6.58 -16.34 3.70
C GLY A 71 5.98 -16.68 2.34
N GLN A 72 4.68 -16.94 2.24
CA GLN A 72 3.96 -17.22 0.99
C GLN A 72 3.26 -15.96 0.46
N THR A 73 3.03 -15.92 -0.85
CA THR A 73 2.17 -14.90 -1.46
C THR A 73 0.73 -15.09 -0.99
N VAL A 74 0.10 -14.00 -0.55
CA VAL A 74 -1.29 -14.03 -0.08
C VAL A 74 -2.28 -14.14 -1.23
N THR A 75 -3.43 -14.74 -0.91
CA THR A 75 -4.64 -14.70 -1.75
C THR A 75 -5.78 -14.13 -0.92
N ALA A 76 -6.82 -13.64 -1.57
CA ALA A 76 -7.98 -13.07 -0.90
C ALA A 76 -9.29 -13.70 -1.40
N VAL A 77 -10.33 -13.64 -0.58
CA VAL A 77 -11.70 -14.00 -0.95
C VAL A 77 -12.17 -13.10 -2.10
N ASN A 78 -11.85 -11.82 -2.00
CA ASN A 78 -12.06 -10.81 -3.03
C ASN A 78 -10.72 -10.46 -3.72
N GLN A 79 -10.26 -11.36 -4.59
CA GLN A 79 -8.94 -11.26 -5.23
C GLN A 79 -8.75 -9.96 -6.00
N SER A 80 -9.79 -9.44 -6.67
CA SER A 80 -9.74 -8.18 -7.40
C SER A 80 -9.39 -6.98 -6.51
N ALA A 81 -9.89 -6.96 -5.27
CA ALA A 81 -9.56 -5.92 -4.30
C ALA A 81 -8.10 -6.02 -3.84
N LEU A 82 -7.60 -7.23 -3.59
CA LEU A 82 -6.18 -7.47 -3.27
C LEU A 82 -5.28 -7.03 -4.43
N ASP A 83 -5.61 -7.42 -5.66
CA ASP A 83 -4.84 -7.08 -6.85
C ASP A 83 -4.78 -5.55 -7.07
N ALA A 84 -5.89 -4.84 -6.78
CA ALA A 84 -5.93 -3.38 -6.83
C ALA A 84 -4.98 -2.74 -5.81
N VAL A 85 -4.97 -3.23 -4.57
CA VAL A 85 -4.05 -2.74 -3.52
C VAL A 85 -2.60 -3.02 -3.89
N LEU A 86 -2.28 -4.23 -4.37
CA LEU A 86 -0.91 -4.59 -4.75
C LEU A 86 -0.44 -3.77 -5.97
N SER A 87 -1.33 -3.49 -6.91
CA SER A 87 -1.03 -2.60 -8.04
C SER A 87 -0.71 -1.18 -7.57
N LEU A 88 -1.49 -0.64 -6.63
CA LEU A 88 -1.19 0.66 -6.02
C LEU A 88 0.16 0.65 -5.30
N PHE A 89 0.45 -0.37 -4.50
CA PHE A 89 1.73 -0.47 -3.79
C PHE A 89 2.92 -0.54 -4.75
N SER A 90 2.77 -1.23 -5.87
CA SER A 90 3.80 -1.29 -6.91
C SER A 90 4.08 0.08 -7.53
N GLU A 91 3.05 0.91 -7.76
CA GLU A 91 3.22 2.27 -8.29
C GLU A 91 3.77 3.24 -7.24
N LEU A 92 3.50 2.98 -5.95
CA LEU A 92 4.00 3.79 -4.85
C LEU A 92 5.42 3.39 -4.41
N ASP A 93 5.96 2.25 -4.84
CA ASP A 93 7.30 1.80 -4.45
C ASP A 93 8.37 2.83 -4.86
N GLY A 94 9.25 3.16 -3.93
CA GLY A 94 10.31 4.15 -4.13
C GLY A 94 9.86 5.61 -4.19
N THR A 95 8.57 5.91 -3.99
CA THR A 95 8.06 7.29 -3.97
C THR A 95 8.14 7.97 -2.60
N GLY A 96 8.34 7.21 -1.53
CA GLY A 96 8.26 7.68 -0.15
C GLY A 96 6.84 7.82 0.40
N ILE A 97 5.80 7.54 -0.40
CA ILE A 97 4.41 7.71 0.02
C ILE A 97 3.95 6.55 0.90
N LEU A 98 4.42 5.34 0.64
CA LEU A 98 4.02 4.15 1.42
C LEU A 98 4.39 4.27 2.89
N GLU A 99 5.52 4.89 3.22
CA GLU A 99 6.02 5.10 4.57
C GLU A 99 5.11 5.99 5.41
N HIS A 100 4.30 6.82 4.76
CA HIS A 100 3.36 7.75 5.36
C HIS A 100 1.89 7.33 5.17
N THR A 101 1.66 6.15 4.61
CA THR A 101 0.30 5.62 4.40
C THR A 101 -0.23 5.02 5.68
N ALA A 102 -1.34 5.54 6.19
CA ALA A 102 -2.03 5.02 7.38
C ALA A 102 -3.04 3.91 7.03
N SER A 103 -3.72 4.03 5.90
CA SER A 103 -4.61 2.96 5.42
C SER A 103 -4.87 3.07 3.91
N VAL A 104 -5.25 1.92 3.34
CA VAL A 104 -5.83 1.81 1.99
C VAL A 104 -7.17 1.13 2.12
N ASN A 105 -8.23 1.79 1.68
CA ASN A 105 -9.62 1.29 1.69
C ASN A 105 -10.05 0.94 0.27
N VAL A 106 -10.50 -0.30 0.07
CA VAL A 106 -11.03 -0.83 -1.19
C VAL A 106 -12.36 -1.58 -0.98
N GLU A 107 -13.13 -1.21 0.08
CA GLU A 107 -14.44 -1.83 0.35
C GLU A 107 -15.43 -1.62 -0.77
N LYS A 108 -15.35 -0.49 -1.44
CA LYS A 108 -16.15 -0.19 -2.61
C LYS A 108 -15.35 -0.47 -3.87
N GLU A 109 -15.92 -1.29 -4.72
CA GLU A 109 -15.35 -1.55 -6.05
C GLU A 109 -15.24 -0.22 -6.83
N TYR A 110 -14.07 0.05 -7.39
CA TYR A 110 -13.75 1.28 -8.13
C TYR A 110 -13.66 2.58 -7.32
N ASP A 111 -13.55 2.48 -5.99
CA ASP A 111 -13.47 3.64 -5.09
C ASP A 111 -12.33 3.43 -4.07
N MET A 112 -11.10 3.47 -4.56
CA MET A 112 -9.91 3.28 -3.74
C MET A 112 -9.55 4.59 -3.04
N VAL A 113 -9.46 4.55 -1.71
CA VAL A 113 -9.09 5.69 -0.87
C VAL A 113 -7.85 5.36 -0.06
N LEU A 114 -6.87 6.27 -0.07
CA LEU A 114 -5.63 6.17 0.70
C LEU A 114 -5.60 7.28 1.75
N GLN A 115 -5.32 6.92 3.00
CA GLN A 115 -5.06 7.88 4.09
C GLN A 115 -3.57 8.13 4.23
N TYR A 116 -3.17 9.39 4.15
CA TYR A 116 -1.77 9.82 4.18
C TYR A 116 -1.53 10.78 5.34
N ASP A 117 -0.52 10.49 6.18
CA ASP A 117 -0.10 11.30 7.35
C ASP A 117 -1.24 11.68 8.31
N ASP A 118 -2.33 10.92 8.38
CA ASP A 118 -3.55 11.25 9.12
C ASP A 118 -4.17 12.62 8.77
N ARG A 119 -3.67 13.28 7.73
CA ARG A 119 -4.07 14.62 7.29
C ARG A 119 -4.80 14.63 5.96
N TYR A 120 -4.43 13.72 5.08
CA TYR A 120 -4.98 13.72 3.72
C TYR A 120 -5.72 12.44 3.44
N GLU A 121 -6.95 12.61 2.97
CA GLU A 121 -7.73 11.56 2.33
C GLU A 121 -7.53 11.70 0.82
N ILE A 122 -6.97 10.67 0.20
CA ILE A 122 -6.64 10.66 -1.23
C ILE A 122 -7.59 9.71 -1.92
N ASP A 123 -8.50 10.27 -2.68
CA ASP A 123 -9.48 9.53 -3.48
C ASP A 123 -8.85 9.21 -4.85
N LEU A 124 -8.49 7.94 -5.01
CA LEU A 124 -7.89 7.42 -6.24
C LEU A 124 -8.96 6.86 -7.20
N GLY A 125 -10.16 6.54 -6.70
CA GLY A 125 -11.21 5.89 -7.49
C GLY A 125 -10.75 4.52 -8.02
N SER A 126 -10.88 4.29 -9.33
CA SER A 126 -10.48 3.01 -9.96
C SER A 126 -8.96 2.87 -10.10
N THR A 127 -8.51 1.66 -10.44
CA THR A 127 -7.11 1.36 -10.76
C THR A 127 -6.64 1.91 -12.11
N ASP A 128 -7.55 2.53 -12.87
CA ASP A 128 -7.20 3.10 -14.17
C ASP A 128 -6.18 4.21 -14.03
N ARG A 129 -5.09 4.13 -14.81
CA ARG A 129 -4.04 5.14 -14.88
C ARG A 129 -3.40 5.44 -13.51
N LEU A 130 -3.16 4.42 -12.68
CA LEU A 130 -2.53 4.57 -11.36
C LEU A 130 -1.16 5.27 -11.46
N ASP A 131 -0.35 4.93 -12.46
CA ASP A 131 0.93 5.57 -12.78
C ASP A 131 0.80 7.10 -12.86
N TYR A 132 -0.20 7.56 -13.60
CA TYR A 132 -0.48 8.99 -13.78
C TYR A 132 -1.01 9.63 -12.49
N LYS A 133 -1.92 8.95 -11.77
CA LYS A 133 -2.46 9.44 -10.49
C LYS A 133 -1.37 9.58 -9.44
N VAL A 134 -0.45 8.61 -9.36
CA VAL A 134 0.69 8.65 -8.43
C VAL A 134 1.65 9.79 -8.77
N GLN A 135 1.93 10.06 -10.05
CA GLN A 135 2.73 11.22 -10.44
C GLN A 135 2.08 12.55 -10.04
N TYR A 136 0.76 12.67 -10.23
CA TYR A 136 0.01 13.84 -9.76
C TYR A 136 0.05 13.98 -8.24
N LEU A 137 -0.14 12.88 -7.52
CA LEU A 137 -0.07 12.85 -6.07
C LEU A 137 1.29 13.37 -5.57
N GLN A 138 2.38 12.86 -6.13
CA GLN A 138 3.72 13.33 -5.79
C GLN A 138 3.92 14.83 -6.03
N ALA A 139 3.38 15.36 -7.13
CA ALA A 139 3.47 16.78 -7.43
C ALA A 139 2.67 17.61 -6.43
N ILE A 140 1.44 17.20 -6.10
CA ILE A 140 0.58 17.89 -5.14
C ILE A 140 1.21 17.87 -3.74
N LEU A 141 1.66 16.71 -3.26
CA LEU A 141 2.25 16.58 -1.92
C LEU A 141 3.49 17.46 -1.72
N LYS A 142 4.25 17.75 -2.80
CA LYS A 142 5.41 18.66 -2.75
C LYS A 142 5.02 20.12 -2.59
N GLU A 143 3.82 20.51 -3.02
CA GLU A 143 3.32 21.89 -2.97
C GLU A 143 2.48 22.17 -1.72
N LEU A 144 1.97 21.12 -1.07
CA LEU A 144 1.17 21.26 0.15
C LEU A 144 2.06 21.61 1.35
N SER A 145 1.59 22.56 2.15
CA SER A 145 2.28 22.96 3.38
C SER A 145 1.94 22.00 4.55
N ASP A 146 2.83 21.94 5.54
CA ASP A 146 2.69 21.08 6.72
C ASP A 146 1.43 21.35 7.57
N PHE A 147 0.77 22.47 7.38
CA PHE A 147 -0.44 22.87 8.12
C PHE A 147 -1.74 22.55 7.37
N GLN A 148 -1.68 22.07 6.14
CA GLN A 148 -2.87 21.73 5.37
C GLN A 148 -3.34 20.31 5.68
N ALA A 149 -4.65 20.15 5.65
CA ALA A 149 -5.33 18.85 5.71
C ALA A 149 -6.56 18.91 4.78
N GLY A 150 -6.98 17.79 4.25
CA GLY A 150 -8.14 17.76 3.36
C GLY A 150 -8.20 16.54 2.48
N THR A 151 -9.07 16.60 1.47
CA THR A 151 -9.24 15.53 0.47
C THR A 151 -8.56 15.92 -0.83
N ILE A 152 -7.77 15.00 -1.39
CA ILE A 152 -7.14 15.10 -2.71
C ILE A 152 -7.91 14.17 -3.64
N ASP A 153 -8.74 14.71 -4.52
CA ASP A 153 -9.48 13.95 -5.52
C ASP A 153 -8.62 13.73 -6.76
N LEU A 154 -8.27 12.48 -6.98
CA LEU A 154 -7.52 11.96 -8.13
C LEU A 154 -8.35 11.00 -8.99
N THR A 155 -9.68 10.97 -8.82
CA THR A 155 -10.56 10.14 -9.66
C THR A 155 -10.48 10.52 -11.13
N LEU A 156 -10.03 11.75 -11.41
CA LEU A 156 -9.89 12.35 -12.75
C LEU A 156 -11.21 12.34 -13.54
N SER A 157 -12.33 12.27 -12.83
CA SER A 157 -13.68 12.19 -13.39
C SER A 157 -14.08 13.43 -14.20
N GLU A 158 -13.49 14.59 -13.87
CA GLU A 158 -13.74 15.85 -14.57
C GLU A 158 -12.46 16.44 -15.16
N ALA A 159 -12.43 16.58 -16.48
CA ALA A 159 -11.38 17.27 -17.23
C ALA A 159 -9.94 16.79 -16.94
N ASN A 160 -9.74 15.56 -16.45
CA ASN A 160 -8.44 14.99 -16.06
C ASN A 160 -7.65 15.89 -15.09
N ARG A 161 -8.32 16.50 -14.13
CA ARG A 161 -7.70 17.39 -13.14
C ARG A 161 -7.86 16.84 -11.74
N ALA A 162 -6.75 16.83 -11.00
CA ALA A 162 -6.78 16.64 -9.57
C ALA A 162 -7.40 17.87 -8.87
N LYS A 163 -8.13 17.66 -7.78
CA LYS A 163 -8.72 18.71 -6.97
C LYS A 163 -8.29 18.54 -5.52
N PHE A 164 -7.95 19.64 -4.87
CA PHE A 164 -7.73 19.65 -3.42
C PHE A 164 -8.89 20.37 -2.73
N HIS A 165 -9.48 19.70 -1.75
CA HIS A 165 -10.55 20.21 -0.90
C HIS A 165 -10.03 20.37 0.53
N PRO A 166 -9.65 21.56 0.99
CA PRO A 166 -9.13 21.76 2.34
C PRO A 166 -10.21 21.43 3.36
N LYS A 167 -9.79 20.80 4.46
CA LYS A 167 -10.65 20.61 5.63
C LYS A 167 -10.71 21.93 6.39
N ALA A 168 -11.91 22.39 6.70
CA ALA A 168 -12.15 23.62 7.46
C ALA A 168 -11.74 23.46 8.94
#